data_fa6b830e5c7fbf8e1847d27441535dbc
#
_entry.id   fa6b830e5c7fbf8e1847d27441535dbc
#
_cell.length_a   1.000
_cell.length_b   1.000
_cell.length_c   1.000
_cell.angle_alpha   90.00
_cell.angle_beta   90.00
_cell.angle_gamma   90.00
#
_symmetry.space_group_name_H-M   'P 1'
#
loop_
_entity.id
_entity.type
_entity.pdbx_description
1 polymer ?
#
loop_
_entity_poly.entity_id
_entity_poly.type
_entity_poly.pdbx_seq_one_letter_code
_entity_poly.pdbx_strand_id
1 'polypeptide(L)'
;MLRTLEKATQKSVPLTVEDLGIEPHIFLDVAEKCGYQPVFTPHQKGTSVKLKKANIPVVMLYDANESKSFNFLDLSDLHVGHPKFDPRELEKILSRYYRNGKPLVDYVFIAGDLLEGITTDYYTYKMLEENKEERNRVINTRNIQVNQLLNILEKYDFDYRVINGNHEYGYEILGLEPPLRILERKMRAKGKRFTFYDTYMVDFIIAGVCKRMMHLESFDMRPGVIPTYDRLRKFKKNGGLWVRYKGKKYPIRFFQCGHLHHRQEVYDGSTKIFITQPGSFVKTEMVYAPGILVRGRILDNKSVIRE
;
A
#
# COMPACT_ATOMS: atom_id res chain seq x y z
N MET A 1 8.14 -14.22 3.22
CA MET A 1 7.26 -13.84 4.34
C MET A 1 5.80 -13.71 3.91
N LEU A 2 5.41 -12.84 2.97
CA LEU A 2 4.02 -12.77 2.47
C LEU A 2 3.52 -14.10 1.90
N ARG A 3 4.34 -14.86 1.16
CA ARG A 3 3.99 -16.24 0.72
C ARG A 3 3.72 -17.20 1.88
N THR A 4 4.36 -17.00 3.03
CA THR A 4 4.13 -17.80 4.24
C THR A 4 2.80 -17.44 4.89
N LEU A 5 2.46 -16.12 4.92
CA LEU A 5 1.14 -15.64 5.32
C LEU A 5 0.03 -16.22 4.44
N GLU A 6 0.23 -16.25 3.12
CA GLU A 6 -0.72 -16.86 2.18
C GLU A 6 -0.91 -18.35 2.45
N LYS A 7 0.17 -19.08 2.67
CA LYS A 7 0.08 -20.50 3.05
C LYS A 7 -0.70 -20.67 4.34
N ALA A 8 -0.52 -19.80 5.34
CA ALA A 8 -1.25 -19.83 6.59
C ALA A 8 -2.75 -19.49 6.45
N THR A 9 -3.13 -18.69 5.44
CA THR A 9 -4.54 -18.33 5.17
C THR A 9 -5.28 -19.34 4.29
N GLN A 10 -4.57 -20.08 3.43
CA GLN A 10 -5.16 -20.95 2.40
C GLN A 10 -5.21 -22.43 2.80
N LYS A 11 -4.38 -22.88 3.75
CA LYS A 11 -4.35 -24.28 4.15
C LYS A 11 -5.36 -24.56 5.26
N SER A 12 -6.10 -25.65 5.09
CA SER A 12 -6.89 -26.29 6.14
C SER A 12 -6.02 -26.98 7.21
N VAL A 13 -4.73 -27.11 6.95
CA VAL A 13 -3.76 -27.70 7.88
C VAL A 13 -3.10 -26.59 8.68
N PRO A 14 -3.16 -26.62 10.02
CA PRO A 14 -2.49 -25.67 10.88
C PRO A 14 -0.97 -25.69 10.62
N LEU A 15 -0.37 -24.52 10.39
CA LEU A 15 1.08 -24.37 10.37
C LEU A 15 1.57 -24.27 11.83
N THR A 16 2.66 -24.92 12.16
CA THR A 16 3.37 -24.66 13.42
C THR A 16 4.19 -23.37 13.27
N VAL A 17 4.57 -22.78 14.39
CA VAL A 17 5.42 -21.56 14.37
C VAL A 17 6.76 -21.86 13.73
N GLU A 18 7.27 -23.07 13.94
CA GLU A 18 8.51 -23.59 13.34
C GLU A 18 8.41 -23.74 11.82
N ASP A 19 7.24 -24.10 11.28
CA ASP A 19 7.00 -24.21 9.84
C ASP A 19 7.06 -22.85 9.10
N LEU A 20 6.99 -21.74 9.85
CA LEU A 20 7.00 -20.40 9.27
C LEU A 20 8.39 -19.98 8.78
N GLY A 21 9.46 -20.54 9.40
CA GLY A 21 10.86 -20.17 9.08
C GLY A 21 11.19 -18.72 9.34
N ILE A 22 10.41 -18.04 10.18
CA ILE A 22 10.56 -16.63 10.59
C ILE A 22 10.29 -16.50 12.09
N GLU A 23 10.86 -15.50 12.70
CA GLU A 23 10.61 -15.18 14.11
C GLU A 23 9.12 -14.89 14.35
N PRO A 24 8.51 -15.44 15.43
CA PRO A 24 7.08 -15.28 15.70
C PRO A 24 6.61 -13.83 15.76
N HIS A 25 7.40 -12.93 16.35
CA HIS A 25 7.05 -11.51 16.45
C HIS A 25 7.01 -10.82 15.07
N ILE A 26 7.90 -11.20 14.16
CA ILE A 26 7.92 -10.69 12.79
C ILE A 26 6.67 -11.17 12.03
N PHE A 27 6.29 -12.44 12.22
CA PHE A 27 5.06 -12.97 11.63
C PHE A 27 3.81 -12.23 12.13
N LEU A 28 3.75 -11.94 13.44
CA LEU A 28 2.63 -11.23 14.06
C LEU A 28 2.48 -9.82 13.47
N ASP A 29 3.57 -9.09 13.39
CA ASP A 29 3.59 -7.72 12.89
C ASP A 29 3.18 -7.65 11.41
N VAL A 30 3.71 -8.55 10.57
CA VAL A 30 3.28 -8.64 9.16
C VAL A 30 1.82 -9.03 9.04
N ALA A 31 1.34 -9.98 9.85
CA ALA A 31 -0.06 -10.38 9.82
C ALA A 31 -0.98 -9.19 10.14
N GLU A 32 -0.66 -8.43 11.19
CA GLU A 32 -1.42 -7.25 11.59
C GLU A 32 -1.41 -6.17 10.49
N LYS A 33 -0.24 -5.85 9.95
CA LYS A 33 -0.10 -4.88 8.84
C LYS A 33 -0.86 -5.30 7.58
N CYS A 34 -0.97 -6.60 7.35
CA CYS A 34 -1.79 -7.16 6.27
C CYS A 34 -3.29 -7.22 6.60
N GLY A 35 -3.72 -6.71 7.75
CA GLY A 35 -5.10 -6.75 8.19
C GLY A 35 -5.55 -8.16 8.63
N TYR A 36 -4.66 -8.94 9.20
CA TYR A 36 -4.96 -10.23 9.81
C TYR A 36 -4.61 -10.25 11.29
N GLN A 37 -5.39 -10.98 12.05
CA GLN A 37 -5.15 -11.24 13.46
C GLN A 37 -4.81 -12.74 13.61
N PRO A 38 -3.60 -13.08 14.07
CA PRO A 38 -3.23 -14.46 14.31
C PRO A 38 -3.97 -15.00 15.52
N VAL A 39 -4.44 -16.25 15.38
CA VAL A 39 -5.07 -17.02 16.46
C VAL A 39 -4.22 -18.26 16.68
N PHE A 40 -3.62 -18.33 17.85
CA PHE A 40 -2.81 -19.45 18.26
C PHE A 40 -3.69 -20.53 18.91
N THR A 41 -3.52 -21.76 18.50
CA THR A 41 -4.18 -22.92 19.12
C THR A 41 -3.12 -23.92 19.57
N PRO A 42 -2.96 -24.15 20.88
CA PRO A 42 -2.00 -25.14 21.38
C PRO A 42 -2.47 -26.56 21.03
N HIS A 43 -1.53 -27.41 20.64
CA HIS A 43 -1.72 -28.84 20.39
C HIS A 43 -0.62 -29.63 21.08
N GLN A 44 -0.81 -30.97 21.20
CA GLN A 44 0.20 -31.86 21.81
C GLN A 44 1.57 -31.84 21.12
N LYS A 45 1.62 -31.41 19.83
CA LYS A 45 2.84 -31.37 19.01
C LYS A 45 3.31 -29.93 18.67
N GLY A 46 2.86 -28.94 19.42
CA GLY A 46 3.23 -27.54 19.17
C GLY A 46 2.03 -26.60 19.11
N THR A 47 2.26 -25.36 18.66
CA THR A 47 1.21 -24.33 18.55
C THR A 47 0.89 -24.10 17.09
N SER A 48 -0.35 -24.34 16.68
CA SER A 48 -0.79 -23.96 15.33
C SER A 48 -1.23 -22.51 15.28
N VAL A 49 -1.02 -21.88 14.14
CA VAL A 49 -1.39 -20.49 13.87
C VAL A 49 -2.46 -20.45 12.78
N LYS A 50 -3.57 -19.80 13.07
CA LYS A 50 -4.62 -19.51 12.09
C LYS A 50 -4.81 -18.01 11.99
N LEU A 51 -4.81 -17.45 10.77
CA LEU A 51 -5.06 -16.04 10.56
C LEU A 51 -6.56 -15.76 10.44
N LYS A 52 -7.05 -14.87 11.27
CA LYS A 52 -8.39 -14.26 11.12
C LYS A 52 -8.24 -12.88 10.51
N LYS A 53 -9.21 -12.47 9.70
CA LYS A 53 -9.23 -11.12 9.15
C LYS A 53 -9.35 -10.10 10.30
N ALA A 54 -8.39 -9.21 10.40
CA ALA A 54 -8.42 -8.09 11.32
C ALA A 54 -9.23 -6.91 10.74
N ASN A 55 -9.46 -5.91 11.56
CA ASN A 55 -10.10 -4.68 11.09
C ASN A 55 -9.12 -3.87 10.26
N ILE A 56 -9.42 -3.69 8.97
CA ILE A 56 -8.70 -2.76 8.11
C ILE A 56 -8.97 -1.34 8.65
N PRO A 57 -7.93 -0.50 8.84
CA PRO A 57 -8.14 0.89 9.23
C PRO A 57 -9.10 1.60 8.28
N VAL A 58 -10.07 2.32 8.82
CA VAL A 58 -11.05 3.09 8.06
C VAL A 58 -10.91 4.56 8.39
N VAL A 59 -10.67 5.39 7.40
CA VAL A 59 -10.42 6.82 7.53
C VAL A 59 -11.50 7.60 6.79
N MET A 60 -12.21 8.49 7.48
CA MET A 60 -13.10 9.46 6.85
C MET A 60 -12.27 10.64 6.36
N LEU A 61 -12.20 10.87 5.04
CA LEU A 61 -11.53 12.04 4.46
C LEU A 61 -12.48 13.22 4.35
N TYR A 62 -13.68 13.01 3.80
CA TYR A 62 -14.77 13.99 3.85
C TYR A 62 -16.15 13.33 3.71
N ASP A 63 -17.17 13.98 4.24
CA ASP A 63 -18.54 13.43 4.26
C ASP A 63 -19.27 13.66 2.92
N ALA A 64 -20.30 12.87 2.67
CA ALA A 64 -21.11 12.89 1.46
C ALA A 64 -21.81 14.25 1.21
N ASN A 65 -21.97 15.07 2.25
CA ASN A 65 -22.65 16.37 2.16
C ASN A 65 -21.74 17.50 1.65
N GLU A 66 -20.40 17.30 1.62
CA GLU A 66 -19.44 18.38 1.36
C GLU A 66 -19.02 18.46 -0.11
N SER A 67 -18.90 17.33 -0.80
CA SER A 67 -18.52 17.30 -2.22
C SER A 67 -18.98 16.01 -2.91
N LYS A 68 -19.54 16.17 -4.11
CA LYS A 68 -19.87 15.06 -5.01
C LYS A 68 -18.79 14.82 -6.09
N SER A 69 -17.85 15.73 -6.25
CA SER A 69 -16.72 15.60 -7.18
C SER A 69 -15.45 15.22 -6.44
N PHE A 70 -14.52 14.61 -7.15
CA PHE A 70 -13.23 14.20 -6.61
C PHE A 70 -12.17 14.22 -7.70
N ASN A 71 -10.93 14.51 -7.29
CA ASN A 71 -9.75 14.38 -8.12
C ASN A 71 -8.64 13.79 -7.28
N PHE A 72 -8.12 12.62 -7.64
CA PHE A 72 -6.93 12.08 -6.98
C PHE A 72 -5.91 11.56 -7.97
N LEU A 73 -4.67 11.63 -7.57
CA LEU A 73 -3.55 11.01 -8.26
C LEU A 73 -3.18 9.74 -7.51
N ASP A 74 -3.29 8.61 -8.20
CA ASP A 74 -2.89 7.30 -7.69
C ASP A 74 -1.48 6.97 -8.16
N LEU A 75 -0.57 6.73 -7.20
CA LEU A 75 0.81 6.33 -7.41
C LEU A 75 1.09 5.05 -6.62
N SER A 76 2.11 4.30 -7.02
CA SER A 76 2.69 3.19 -6.27
C SER A 76 4.09 2.87 -6.79
N ASP A 77 4.84 2.05 -6.06
CA ASP A 77 6.07 1.42 -6.54
C ASP A 77 7.08 2.46 -7.10
N LEU A 78 7.34 3.53 -6.31
CA LEU A 78 8.27 4.59 -6.70
C LEU A 78 9.72 4.07 -6.72
N HIS A 79 10.07 3.21 -5.75
CA HIS A 79 11.41 2.62 -5.59
C HIS A 79 12.54 3.64 -5.62
N VAL A 80 12.39 4.73 -4.87
CA VAL A 80 13.44 5.75 -4.75
C VAL A 80 14.71 5.13 -4.16
N GLY A 81 15.82 5.25 -4.89
CA GLY A 81 17.09 4.59 -4.57
C GLY A 81 17.40 3.39 -5.47
N HIS A 82 16.43 2.89 -6.22
CA HIS A 82 16.69 1.89 -7.26
C HIS A 82 17.53 2.49 -8.40
N PRO A 83 18.55 1.77 -8.96
CA PRO A 83 19.41 2.31 -10.02
C PRO A 83 18.68 2.78 -11.29
N LYS A 84 17.49 2.24 -11.54
CA LYS A 84 16.66 2.60 -12.71
C LYS A 84 15.55 3.62 -12.38
N PHE A 85 15.49 4.12 -11.14
CA PHE A 85 14.57 5.19 -10.76
C PHE A 85 15.00 6.51 -11.43
N ASP A 86 14.07 7.19 -12.13
CA ASP A 86 14.32 8.53 -12.67
C ASP A 86 13.49 9.56 -11.90
N PRO A 87 14.13 10.39 -11.05
CA PRO A 87 13.44 11.39 -10.25
C PRO A 87 12.69 12.43 -11.10
N ARG A 88 13.18 12.69 -12.34
CA ARG A 88 12.55 13.67 -13.25
C ARG A 88 11.16 13.22 -13.71
N GLU A 89 10.94 11.91 -13.85
CA GLU A 89 9.62 11.40 -14.21
C GLU A 89 8.61 11.56 -13.08
N LEU A 90 9.01 11.35 -11.83
CA LEU A 90 8.16 11.62 -10.68
C LEU A 90 7.84 13.13 -10.60
N GLU A 91 8.84 13.99 -10.73
CA GLU A 91 8.65 15.44 -10.75
C GLU A 91 7.74 15.89 -11.90
N LYS A 92 7.90 15.32 -13.10
CA LYS A 92 7.07 15.60 -14.27
C LYS A 92 5.60 15.24 -14.04
N ILE A 93 5.34 14.10 -13.36
CA ILE A 93 3.97 13.71 -13.01
C ILE A 93 3.40 14.68 -11.98
N LEU A 94 4.11 14.92 -10.89
CA LEU A 94 3.63 15.82 -9.83
C LEU A 94 3.41 17.24 -10.36
N SER A 95 4.34 17.80 -11.15
CA SER A 95 4.22 19.14 -11.72
C SER A 95 3.03 19.30 -12.66
N ARG A 96 2.64 18.23 -13.39
CA ARG A 96 1.46 18.24 -14.27
C ARG A 96 0.17 18.54 -13.51
N TYR A 97 0.08 18.10 -12.23
CA TYR A 97 -1.07 18.29 -11.38
C TYR A 97 -0.88 19.38 -10.32
N TYR A 98 0.11 20.26 -10.54
CA TYR A 98 0.40 21.39 -9.67
C TYR A 98 0.56 22.66 -10.52
N ARG A 99 -0.28 23.66 -10.32
CA ARG A 99 -0.26 24.89 -11.12
C ARG A 99 -0.41 26.12 -10.24
N ASN A 100 0.38 27.14 -10.51
CA ASN A 100 0.33 28.42 -9.79
C ASN A 100 0.41 28.27 -8.26
N GLY A 101 1.27 27.36 -7.78
CA GLY A 101 1.43 27.10 -6.35
C GLY A 101 0.30 26.29 -5.71
N LYS A 102 -0.63 25.71 -6.49
CA LYS A 102 -1.79 24.99 -5.98
C LYS A 102 -1.92 23.60 -6.60
N PRO A 103 -2.34 22.60 -5.79
CA PRO A 103 -2.67 21.29 -6.31
C PRO A 103 -3.95 21.32 -7.16
N LEU A 104 -3.97 20.55 -8.25
CA LEU A 104 -5.13 20.29 -9.10
C LEU A 104 -5.88 19.01 -8.69
N VAL A 105 -5.40 18.33 -7.67
CA VAL A 105 -6.00 17.11 -7.10
C VAL A 105 -6.22 17.29 -5.61
N ASP A 106 -7.25 16.65 -5.08
CA ASP A 106 -7.59 16.69 -3.66
C ASP A 106 -6.59 15.91 -2.82
N TYR A 107 -6.18 14.74 -3.34
CA TYR A 107 -5.27 13.81 -2.67
C TYR A 107 -4.29 13.17 -3.65
N VAL A 108 -3.10 12.87 -3.15
CA VAL A 108 -2.16 11.95 -3.80
C VAL A 108 -2.09 10.69 -2.94
N PHE A 109 -2.58 9.56 -3.46
CA PHE A 109 -2.55 8.27 -2.80
C PHE A 109 -1.36 7.46 -3.30
N ILE A 110 -0.51 6.98 -2.38
CA ILE A 110 0.67 6.18 -2.73
C ILE A 110 0.56 4.81 -2.06
N ALA A 111 0.37 3.79 -2.89
CA ALA A 111 0.13 2.44 -2.43
C ALA A 111 1.43 1.62 -2.27
N GLY A 112 2.31 2.05 -1.36
CA GLY A 112 3.52 1.33 -0.95
C GLY A 112 4.70 1.37 -1.93
N ASP A 113 5.83 0.82 -1.50
CA ASP A 113 7.12 0.75 -2.20
C ASP A 113 7.60 2.11 -2.73
N LEU A 114 7.58 3.13 -1.83
CA LEU A 114 8.10 4.46 -2.14
C LEU A 114 9.63 4.45 -2.23
N LEU A 115 10.26 3.65 -1.39
CA LEU A 115 11.71 3.48 -1.36
C LEU A 115 12.09 2.12 -1.92
N GLU A 116 13.29 2.01 -2.46
CA GLU A 116 13.83 0.69 -2.85
C GLU A 116 14.01 -0.22 -1.63
N GLY A 117 14.27 0.39 -0.49
CA GLY A 117 14.30 -0.34 0.77
C GLY A 117 15.38 -1.39 0.83
N ILE A 118 15.07 -2.44 1.57
CA ILE A 118 15.87 -3.67 1.65
C ILE A 118 14.92 -4.84 1.46
N THR A 119 15.19 -5.68 0.48
CA THR A 119 14.56 -6.99 0.37
C THR A 119 15.31 -7.95 1.30
N THR A 120 14.75 -8.21 2.46
CA THR A 120 15.37 -9.11 3.44
C THR A 120 14.65 -10.46 3.46
N ASP A 121 15.41 -11.52 3.27
CA ASP A 121 15.06 -12.84 3.74
C ASP A 121 15.58 -13.05 5.19
N TYR A 122 15.19 -14.15 5.80
CA TYR A 122 15.61 -14.49 7.18
C TYR A 122 17.14 -14.54 7.35
N TYR A 123 17.86 -15.01 6.36
CA TYR A 123 19.33 -15.11 6.42
C TYR A 123 19.99 -13.74 6.39
N THR A 124 19.50 -12.86 5.53
CA THR A 124 19.97 -11.46 5.45
C THR A 124 19.69 -10.73 6.76
N TYR A 125 18.51 -10.92 7.37
CA TYR A 125 18.18 -10.36 8.68
C TYR A 125 19.22 -10.78 9.75
N LYS A 126 19.47 -12.09 9.89
CA LYS A 126 20.40 -12.63 10.88
C LYS A 126 21.84 -12.11 10.67
N MET A 127 22.29 -12.07 9.43
CA MET A 127 23.60 -11.52 9.08
C MET A 127 23.72 -10.03 9.46
N LEU A 128 22.67 -9.22 9.24
CA LEU A 128 22.68 -7.80 9.59
C LEU A 128 22.56 -7.56 11.10
N GLU A 129 21.94 -8.47 11.84
CA GLU A 129 21.87 -8.40 13.30
C GLU A 129 23.26 -8.63 13.94
N GLU A 130 24.05 -9.52 13.36
CA GLU A 130 25.38 -9.87 13.82
C GLU A 130 26.50 -8.92 13.31
N ASN A 131 26.25 -8.16 12.23
CA ASN A 131 27.23 -7.28 11.59
C ASN A 131 26.85 -5.80 11.73
N LYS A 132 27.48 -5.14 12.72
CA LYS A 132 27.23 -3.72 13.05
C LYS A 132 27.58 -2.77 11.89
N GLU A 133 28.58 -3.08 11.12
CA GLU A 133 29.05 -2.23 10.00
C GLU A 133 28.04 -2.25 8.85
N GLU A 134 27.55 -3.42 8.49
CA GLU A 134 26.52 -3.59 7.48
C GLU A 134 25.19 -2.96 7.91
N ARG A 135 24.84 -3.09 9.20
CA ARG A 135 23.67 -2.41 9.78
C ARG A 135 23.77 -0.88 9.63
N ASN A 136 24.93 -0.28 9.89
CA ASN A 136 25.14 1.16 9.70
C ASN A 136 25.03 1.55 8.22
N ARG A 137 25.50 0.72 7.30
CA ARG A 137 25.35 0.93 5.86
C ARG A 137 23.88 0.96 5.46
N VAL A 138 23.08 0.03 5.98
CA VAL A 138 21.62 -0.01 5.76
C VAL A 138 20.94 1.25 6.29
N ILE A 139 21.30 1.72 7.49
CA ILE A 139 20.76 2.97 8.05
C ILE A 139 21.09 4.16 7.16
N ASN A 140 22.32 4.25 6.68
CA ASN A 140 22.75 5.33 5.79
C ASN A 140 21.99 5.31 4.46
N THR A 141 21.84 4.13 3.85
CA THR A 141 21.06 3.93 2.63
C THR A 141 19.62 4.39 2.83
N ARG A 142 18.95 3.98 3.92
CA ARG A 142 17.61 4.44 4.28
C ARG A 142 17.51 5.97 4.32
N ASN A 143 18.45 6.60 5.01
CA ASN A 143 18.46 8.06 5.19
C ASN A 143 18.68 8.80 3.86
N ILE A 144 19.51 8.25 2.97
CA ILE A 144 19.71 8.79 1.61
C ILE A 144 18.43 8.70 0.81
N GLN A 145 17.76 7.54 0.77
CA GLN A 145 16.52 7.33 0.03
C GLN A 145 15.40 8.24 0.55
N VAL A 146 15.24 8.35 1.88
CA VAL A 146 14.27 9.25 2.50
C VAL A 146 14.52 10.71 2.12
N ASN A 147 15.77 11.16 2.12
CA ASN A 147 16.11 12.53 1.75
C ASN A 147 15.90 12.79 0.25
N GLN A 148 16.22 11.83 -0.62
CA GLN A 148 15.93 11.94 -2.05
C GLN A 148 14.43 12.13 -2.32
N LEU A 149 13.60 11.30 -1.68
CA LEU A 149 12.14 11.42 -1.83
C LEU A 149 11.61 12.72 -1.22
N LEU A 150 12.09 13.11 -0.04
CA LEU A 150 11.74 14.39 0.59
C LEU A 150 12.00 15.57 -0.34
N ASN A 151 13.19 15.64 -0.96
CA ASN A 151 13.57 16.73 -1.86
C ASN A 151 12.68 16.85 -3.10
N ILE A 152 12.00 15.78 -3.49
CA ILE A 152 11.02 15.81 -4.58
C ILE A 152 9.66 16.26 -4.05
N LEU A 153 9.13 15.59 -3.01
CA LEU A 153 7.77 15.80 -2.55
C LEU A 153 7.56 17.17 -1.91
N GLU A 154 8.56 17.72 -1.20
CA GLU A 154 8.45 19.02 -0.52
C GLU A 154 8.21 20.20 -1.46
N LYS A 155 8.55 20.05 -2.75
CA LYS A 155 8.31 21.09 -3.78
C LYS A 155 6.82 21.34 -4.02
N TYR A 156 5.97 20.39 -3.66
CA TYR A 156 4.55 20.38 -3.96
C TYR A 156 3.72 20.36 -2.68
N ASP A 157 2.64 21.11 -2.63
CA ASP A 157 1.74 21.18 -1.46
C ASP A 157 0.52 20.28 -1.63
N PHE A 158 0.76 19.01 -1.99
CA PHE A 158 -0.29 18.01 -2.05
C PHE A 158 -0.65 17.47 -0.66
N ASP A 159 -1.84 16.88 -0.54
CA ASP A 159 -2.21 16.05 0.60
C ASP A 159 -1.88 14.58 0.28
N TYR A 160 -0.73 14.12 0.78
CA TYR A 160 -0.23 12.77 0.55
C TYR A 160 -0.83 11.78 1.55
N ARG A 161 -1.37 10.66 1.04
CA ARG A 161 -1.89 9.53 1.80
C ARG A 161 -1.14 8.28 1.40
N VAL A 162 -0.39 7.71 2.33
CA VAL A 162 0.64 6.72 2.04
C VAL A 162 0.48 5.50 2.93
N ILE A 163 0.59 4.31 2.35
CA ILE A 163 0.68 3.04 3.09
C ILE A 163 2.04 2.38 2.93
N ASN A 164 2.32 1.38 3.74
CA ASN A 164 3.53 0.57 3.65
C ASN A 164 3.55 -0.28 2.38
N GLY A 165 4.76 -0.56 1.89
CA GLY A 165 5.06 -1.60 0.94
C GLY A 165 6.02 -2.63 1.53
N ASN A 166 6.28 -3.71 0.82
CA ASN A 166 7.17 -4.76 1.31
C ASN A 166 8.64 -4.32 1.34
N HIS A 167 9.03 -3.34 0.55
CA HIS A 167 10.39 -2.79 0.53
C HIS A 167 10.70 -1.94 1.77
N GLU A 168 9.75 -1.12 2.25
CA GLU A 168 9.92 -0.36 3.48
C GLU A 168 9.97 -1.25 4.72
N TYR A 169 9.22 -2.35 4.68
CA TYR A 169 9.10 -3.25 5.82
C TYR A 169 10.42 -3.93 6.22
N GLY A 170 11.33 -4.11 5.27
CA GLY A 170 12.66 -4.66 5.54
C GLY A 170 13.42 -3.91 6.64
N TYR A 171 13.23 -2.60 6.76
CA TYR A 171 13.85 -1.80 7.83
C TYR A 171 13.28 -2.09 9.21
N GLU A 172 11.98 -2.33 9.29
CA GLU A 172 11.31 -2.64 10.56
C GLU A 172 11.68 -4.02 11.08
N ILE A 173 11.87 -5.00 10.19
CA ILE A 173 12.41 -6.31 10.55
C ILE A 173 13.75 -6.19 11.27
N LEU A 174 14.58 -5.22 10.89
CA LEU A 174 15.85 -4.92 11.54
C LEU A 174 15.72 -4.13 12.85
N GLY A 175 14.50 -3.90 13.34
CA GLY A 175 14.24 -3.06 14.50
C GLY A 175 14.63 -1.61 14.29
N LEU A 176 14.61 -1.13 13.05
CA LEU A 176 14.86 0.25 12.70
C LEU A 176 13.54 1.02 12.60
N GLU A 177 13.59 2.32 12.87
CA GLU A 177 12.41 3.18 12.66
C GLU A 177 11.95 3.10 11.20
N PRO A 178 10.64 2.95 10.94
CA PRO A 178 10.08 2.91 9.58
C PRO A 178 10.48 4.14 8.76
N PRO A 179 11.01 3.98 7.55
CA PRO A 179 11.49 5.10 6.74
C PRO A 179 10.37 6.10 6.40
N LEU A 180 9.16 5.62 6.18
CA LEU A 180 8.00 6.48 5.88
C LEU A 180 7.54 7.29 7.11
N ARG A 181 7.80 6.81 8.33
CA ARG A 181 7.58 7.58 9.57
C ARG A 181 8.58 8.73 9.68
N ILE A 182 9.84 8.48 9.30
CA ILE A 182 10.86 9.52 9.23
C ILE A 182 10.47 10.57 8.19
N LEU A 183 10.03 10.14 7.00
CA LEU A 183 9.58 11.03 5.94
C LEU A 183 8.37 11.87 6.38
N GLU A 184 7.37 11.26 7.01
CA GLU A 184 6.19 11.95 7.54
C GLU A 184 6.60 13.08 8.49
N ARG A 185 7.47 12.78 9.46
CA ARG A 185 7.95 13.77 10.43
C ARG A 185 8.69 14.94 9.74
N LYS A 186 9.55 14.65 8.76
CA LYS A 186 10.27 15.67 7.99
C LYS A 186 9.34 16.52 7.13
N MET A 187 8.37 15.92 6.46
CA MET A 187 7.36 16.63 5.65
C MET A 187 6.52 17.56 6.53
N ARG A 188 6.04 17.07 7.67
CA ARG A 188 5.24 17.86 8.62
C ARG A 188 6.05 19.02 9.22
N ALA A 189 7.33 18.83 9.52
CA ALA A 189 8.22 19.89 9.98
C ALA A 189 8.38 21.04 8.95
N LYS A 190 8.15 20.74 7.67
CA LYS A 190 8.12 21.72 6.55
C LYS A 190 6.71 22.27 6.26
N GLY A 191 5.73 21.98 7.13
CA GLY A 191 4.34 22.40 6.94
C GLY A 191 3.59 21.66 5.83
N LYS A 192 4.12 20.52 5.35
CA LYS A 192 3.50 19.75 4.27
C LYS A 192 2.50 18.72 4.82
N ARG A 193 1.41 18.50 4.06
CA ARG A 193 0.38 17.51 4.39
C ARG A 193 0.82 16.14 3.92
N PHE A 194 1.32 15.33 4.83
CA PHE A 194 1.75 13.96 4.58
C PHE A 194 1.24 13.09 5.72
N THR A 195 0.51 12.03 5.40
CA THR A 195 0.01 11.07 6.38
C THR A 195 0.40 9.67 5.98
N PHE A 196 1.20 9.04 6.81
CA PHE A 196 1.61 7.66 6.68
C PHE A 196 0.72 6.75 7.54
N TYR A 197 0.13 5.76 6.94
CA TYR A 197 -0.60 4.68 7.59
C TYR A 197 0.29 3.44 7.61
N ASP A 198 0.73 3.05 8.79
CA ASP A 198 1.63 1.92 8.99
C ASP A 198 0.86 0.59 8.82
N THR A 199 0.49 0.30 7.60
CA THR A 199 -0.30 -0.86 7.19
C THR A 199 -0.16 -1.07 5.69
N TYR A 200 -0.45 -2.28 5.22
CA TYR A 200 -0.54 -2.62 3.79
C TYR A 200 -1.92 -2.37 3.19
N MET A 201 -2.90 -1.97 3.99
CA MET A 201 -4.27 -1.77 3.50
C MET A 201 -5.02 -0.74 4.35
N VAL A 202 -5.67 0.24 3.67
CA VAL A 202 -6.52 1.25 4.30
C VAL A 202 -7.77 1.47 3.47
N ASP A 203 -8.88 1.67 4.13
CA ASP A 203 -10.15 2.10 3.55
C ASP A 203 -10.38 3.59 3.80
N PHE A 204 -10.50 4.38 2.74
CA PHE A 204 -10.83 5.80 2.81
C PHE A 204 -12.28 6.04 2.44
N ILE A 205 -13.04 6.70 3.30
CA ILE A 205 -14.42 7.12 3.00
C ILE A 205 -14.38 8.53 2.41
N ILE A 206 -14.92 8.65 1.20
CA ILE A 206 -14.89 9.85 0.37
C ILE A 206 -16.30 10.09 -0.15
N ALA A 207 -16.96 11.16 0.26
CA ALA A 207 -18.31 11.53 -0.20
C ALA A 207 -19.33 10.36 -0.24
N GLY A 208 -19.33 9.53 0.81
CA GLY A 208 -20.29 8.43 0.97
C GLY A 208 -19.94 7.13 0.25
N VAL A 209 -18.79 7.04 -0.41
CA VAL A 209 -18.23 5.80 -0.98
C VAL A 209 -16.87 5.49 -0.36
N CYS A 210 -16.38 4.28 -0.58
CA CYS A 210 -15.07 3.86 -0.08
C CYS A 210 -14.07 3.68 -1.22
N LYS A 211 -12.86 4.20 -1.00
CA LYS A 211 -11.63 3.86 -1.74
C LYS A 211 -10.79 2.94 -0.87
N ARG A 212 -10.52 1.73 -1.33
CA ARG A 212 -9.56 0.81 -0.72
C ARG A 212 -8.21 0.95 -1.40
N MET A 213 -7.20 1.27 -0.62
CA MET A 213 -5.82 1.29 -1.04
C MET A 213 -5.08 0.11 -0.43
N MET A 214 -4.29 -0.61 -1.22
CA MET A 214 -3.55 -1.78 -0.74
C MET A 214 -2.25 -2.00 -1.50
N HIS A 215 -1.28 -2.59 -0.80
CA HIS A 215 0.00 -3.04 -1.36
C HIS A 215 0.26 -4.46 -0.87
N LEU A 216 -0.11 -5.48 -1.65
CA LEU A 216 -0.01 -6.88 -1.22
C LEU A 216 0.33 -7.81 -2.37
N GLU A 217 1.26 -8.72 -2.09
CA GLU A 217 1.45 -9.97 -2.84
C GLU A 217 0.30 -10.99 -2.67
N SER A 218 -0.59 -10.77 -1.69
CA SER A 218 -1.44 -11.80 -1.08
C SER A 218 -2.58 -12.32 -1.94
N PHE A 219 -2.57 -12.08 -3.24
CA PHE A 219 -3.57 -12.64 -4.12
C PHE A 219 -2.87 -13.42 -5.23
N ASP A 220 -3.01 -14.75 -5.14
CA ASP A 220 -2.54 -15.76 -6.08
C ASP A 220 -2.67 -15.28 -7.55
N MET A 221 -1.54 -14.89 -8.10
CA MET A 221 -1.45 -14.26 -9.40
C MET A 221 -0.93 -15.27 -10.41
N ARG A 222 -1.86 -15.86 -11.13
CA ARG A 222 -1.50 -16.76 -12.23
C ARG A 222 -1.07 -15.93 -13.43
N PRO A 223 0.02 -16.30 -14.12
CA PRO A 223 0.41 -15.67 -15.37
C PRO A 223 -0.77 -15.68 -16.37
N GLY A 224 -1.01 -14.56 -17.03
CA GLY A 224 -2.05 -14.43 -18.06
C GLY A 224 -3.44 -14.01 -17.58
N VAL A 225 -3.67 -13.88 -16.26
CA VAL A 225 -4.91 -13.31 -15.74
C VAL A 225 -4.68 -11.86 -15.36
N ILE A 226 -5.63 -10.97 -15.70
CA ILE A 226 -5.57 -9.57 -15.25
C ILE A 226 -5.65 -9.59 -13.72
N PRO A 227 -4.55 -9.29 -13.02
CA PRO A 227 -4.43 -9.52 -11.58
C PRO A 227 -5.53 -8.86 -10.76
N THR A 228 -5.95 -7.69 -11.21
CA THR A 228 -6.98 -6.85 -10.61
C THR A 228 -8.37 -7.47 -10.73
N TYR A 229 -8.67 -8.18 -11.82
CA TYR A 229 -9.99 -8.78 -12.05
C TYR A 229 -10.23 -10.00 -11.16
N ASP A 230 -9.23 -10.83 -10.97
CA ASP A 230 -9.32 -11.99 -10.06
C ASP A 230 -9.44 -11.56 -8.58
N ARG A 231 -8.83 -10.46 -8.21
CA ARG A 231 -9.00 -9.84 -6.89
C ARG A 231 -10.46 -9.47 -6.65
N LEU A 232 -11.12 -8.82 -7.62
CA LEU A 232 -12.54 -8.48 -7.54
C LEU A 232 -13.43 -9.70 -7.42
N ARG A 233 -13.18 -10.76 -8.18
CA ARG A 233 -13.95 -12.01 -8.08
C ARG A 233 -13.87 -12.62 -6.68
N LYS A 234 -12.69 -12.65 -6.07
CA LYS A 234 -12.50 -13.12 -4.69
C LYS A 234 -13.23 -12.25 -3.68
N PHE A 235 -13.18 -10.93 -3.84
CA PHE A 235 -13.94 -10.00 -2.98
C PHE A 235 -15.45 -10.16 -3.15
N LYS A 236 -15.93 -10.34 -4.36
CA LYS A 236 -17.35 -10.55 -4.66
C LYS A 236 -17.90 -11.81 -3.98
N LYS A 237 -17.14 -12.92 -4.02
CA LYS A 237 -17.48 -14.18 -3.32
C LYS A 237 -17.55 -14.02 -1.80
N ASN A 238 -16.75 -13.13 -1.23
CA ASN A 238 -16.61 -12.96 0.23
C ASN A 238 -17.47 -11.80 0.79
N GLY A 239 -18.38 -11.23 0.01
CA GLY A 239 -19.24 -10.10 0.46
C GLY A 239 -18.48 -8.80 0.73
N GLY A 240 -17.22 -8.68 0.28
CA GLY A 240 -16.28 -7.63 0.62
C GLY A 240 -16.42 -6.31 -0.15
N LEU A 241 -17.57 -6.01 -0.73
CA LEU A 241 -17.81 -4.76 -1.49
C LEU A 241 -18.30 -3.59 -0.62
N TRP A 242 -18.29 -3.75 0.70
CA TRP A 242 -18.80 -2.77 1.64
C TRP A 242 -17.86 -2.64 2.84
N VAL A 243 -17.72 -1.40 3.30
CA VAL A 243 -17.04 -1.09 4.55
C VAL A 243 -18.04 -0.58 5.56
N ARG A 244 -17.92 -1.00 6.81
CA ARG A 244 -18.69 -0.47 7.92
C ARG A 244 -17.87 0.53 8.70
N TYR A 245 -18.41 1.72 8.91
CA TYR A 245 -17.78 2.75 9.74
C TYR A 245 -18.85 3.49 10.53
N LYS A 246 -18.68 3.57 11.86
CA LYS A 246 -19.65 4.22 12.79
C LYS A 246 -21.10 3.81 12.50
N GLY A 247 -21.35 2.50 12.34
CA GLY A 247 -22.69 1.94 12.10
C GLY A 247 -23.21 2.06 10.66
N LYS A 248 -22.62 2.87 9.81
CA LYS A 248 -23.02 3.05 8.40
C LYS A 248 -22.24 2.11 7.48
N LYS A 249 -22.86 1.73 6.35
CA LYS A 249 -22.23 0.96 5.27
C LYS A 249 -21.87 1.89 4.11
N TYR A 250 -20.63 1.74 3.63
CA TYR A 250 -20.09 2.49 2.50
C TYR A 250 -19.69 1.52 1.39
N PRO A 251 -20.20 1.66 0.15
CA PRO A 251 -19.81 0.81 -0.95
C PRO A 251 -18.38 1.10 -1.36
N ILE A 252 -17.58 0.06 -1.58
CA ILE A 252 -16.28 0.22 -2.23
C ILE A 252 -16.54 0.54 -3.70
N ARG A 253 -16.03 1.67 -4.17
CA ARG A 253 -16.13 2.14 -5.56
C ARG A 253 -14.77 2.34 -6.22
N PHE A 254 -13.73 2.50 -5.42
CA PHE A 254 -12.37 2.64 -5.89
C PHE A 254 -11.49 1.58 -5.23
N PHE A 255 -10.62 1.00 -6.02
CA PHE A 255 -9.67 0.01 -5.56
C PHE A 255 -8.30 0.32 -6.16
N GLN A 256 -7.33 0.67 -5.34
CA GLN A 256 -5.96 0.93 -5.76
C GLN A 256 -5.04 -0.18 -5.26
N CYS A 257 -4.22 -0.73 -6.15
CA CYS A 257 -3.25 -1.77 -5.84
C CYS A 257 -1.84 -1.34 -6.25
N GLY A 258 -0.87 -1.49 -5.35
CA GLY A 258 0.56 -1.48 -5.66
C GLY A 258 1.13 -2.87 -5.91
N HIS A 259 2.47 -2.98 -5.94
CA HIS A 259 3.29 -4.20 -5.95
C HIS A 259 3.54 -4.85 -7.32
N LEU A 260 2.67 -4.72 -8.29
CA LEU A 260 2.76 -5.53 -9.53
C LEU A 260 3.48 -4.86 -10.68
N HIS A 261 3.91 -3.64 -10.52
CA HIS A 261 4.64 -2.83 -11.49
C HIS A 261 3.97 -2.68 -12.87
N HIS A 262 2.75 -3.18 -13.05
CA HIS A 262 1.99 -3.06 -14.29
C HIS A 262 0.91 -1.99 -14.16
N ARG A 263 0.86 -1.06 -15.10
CA ARG A 263 -0.23 -0.09 -15.14
C ARG A 263 -1.51 -0.73 -15.65
N GLN A 264 -2.58 -0.61 -14.89
CA GLN A 264 -3.91 -1.05 -15.28
C GLN A 264 -4.98 -0.09 -14.76
N GLU A 265 -5.99 0.14 -15.58
CA GLU A 265 -7.20 0.85 -15.22
C GLU A 265 -8.40 0.03 -15.70
N VAL A 266 -9.25 -0.40 -14.78
CA VAL A 266 -10.40 -1.25 -15.11
C VAL A 266 -11.64 -0.70 -14.41
N TYR A 267 -12.73 -0.59 -15.17
CA TYR A 267 -14.06 -0.39 -14.60
C TYR A 267 -14.87 -1.69 -14.72
N ASP A 268 -15.23 -2.28 -13.58
CA ASP A 268 -16.14 -3.42 -13.56
C ASP A 268 -17.60 -2.95 -13.45
N GLY A 269 -18.31 -2.94 -14.56
CA GLY A 269 -19.71 -2.51 -14.64
C GLY A 269 -20.65 -3.33 -13.77
N SER A 270 -20.33 -4.60 -13.47
CA SER A 270 -21.15 -5.47 -12.63
C SER A 270 -21.10 -5.10 -11.14
N THR A 271 -19.97 -4.64 -10.66
CA THR A 271 -19.75 -4.20 -9.27
C THR A 271 -19.74 -2.68 -9.13
N LYS A 272 -19.64 -1.96 -10.25
CA LYS A 272 -19.47 -0.50 -10.31
C LYS A 272 -18.21 -0.04 -9.56
N ILE A 273 -17.11 -0.77 -9.71
CA ILE A 273 -15.82 -0.49 -9.07
C ILE A 273 -14.81 -0.07 -10.12
N PHE A 274 -14.12 1.04 -9.84
CA PHE A 274 -12.90 1.44 -10.53
C PHE A 274 -11.70 0.81 -9.86
N ILE A 275 -10.84 0.18 -10.64
CA ILE A 275 -9.61 -0.42 -10.17
C ILE A 275 -8.47 0.30 -10.83
N THR A 276 -7.53 0.76 -10.03
CA THR A 276 -6.29 1.37 -10.49
C THR A 276 -5.09 0.57 -9.97
N GLN A 277 -4.18 0.33 -10.86
CA GLN A 277 -2.85 -0.16 -10.56
C GLN A 277 -1.86 0.79 -11.25
N PRO A 278 -1.23 1.71 -10.51
CA PRO A 278 -0.53 2.84 -11.10
C PRO A 278 0.73 2.49 -11.89
N GLY A 279 1.25 1.25 -11.76
CA GLY A 279 2.53 0.86 -12.32
C GLY A 279 3.71 1.32 -11.47
N SER A 280 4.92 1.13 -11.96
CA SER A 280 6.15 1.44 -11.24
C SER A 280 6.95 2.56 -11.89
N PHE A 281 7.78 3.24 -11.09
CA PHE A 281 8.76 4.23 -11.55
C PHE A 281 10.12 3.62 -11.89
N VAL A 282 10.26 2.30 -11.75
CA VAL A 282 11.43 1.56 -12.21
C VAL A 282 11.28 1.26 -13.68
N LYS A 283 12.22 1.76 -14.50
CA LYS A 283 12.26 1.46 -15.94
C LYS A 283 12.66 0.00 -16.15
N THR A 284 11.68 -0.85 -16.41
CA THR A 284 11.89 -2.22 -16.88
C THR A 284 11.63 -2.30 -18.37
N GLU A 285 12.17 -3.31 -19.05
CA GLU A 285 12.00 -3.47 -20.50
C GLU A 285 10.55 -3.69 -20.93
N MET A 286 9.66 -4.07 -20.00
CA MET A 286 8.31 -4.48 -20.34
C MET A 286 7.23 -3.41 -20.21
N VAL A 287 7.21 -2.55 -19.23
CA VAL A 287 6.19 -1.48 -19.12
C VAL A 287 6.65 -0.34 -18.20
N TYR A 288 6.70 0.86 -18.76
CA TYR A 288 6.92 2.08 -18.01
C TYR A 288 5.71 3.00 -18.18
N ALA A 289 4.86 3.07 -17.17
CA ALA A 289 3.71 3.98 -17.20
C ALA A 289 3.27 4.34 -15.77
N PRO A 290 4.02 5.22 -15.10
CA PRO A 290 3.73 5.57 -13.71
C PRO A 290 2.55 6.54 -13.59
N GLY A 291 1.73 6.30 -12.55
CA GLY A 291 0.69 7.20 -12.09
C GLY A 291 -0.62 7.16 -12.89
N ILE A 292 -1.72 7.29 -12.19
CA ILE A 292 -3.08 7.34 -12.75
C ILE A 292 -3.83 8.52 -12.12
N LEU A 293 -4.35 9.42 -12.97
CA LEU A 293 -5.32 10.42 -12.52
C LEU A 293 -6.71 9.79 -12.47
N VAL A 294 -7.34 9.86 -11.31
CA VAL A 294 -8.75 9.48 -11.10
C VAL A 294 -9.54 10.75 -10.86
N ARG A 295 -10.42 11.06 -11.80
CA ARG A 295 -11.33 12.20 -11.73
C ARG A 295 -12.75 11.72 -11.94
N GLY A 296 -13.71 12.30 -11.22
CA GLY A 296 -15.10 11.94 -11.42
C GLY A 296 -16.05 12.57 -10.42
N ARG A 297 -17.28 12.11 -10.49
CA ARG A 297 -18.38 12.58 -9.66
C ARG A 297 -19.11 11.40 -9.04
N ILE A 298 -19.46 11.54 -7.76
CA ILE A 298 -20.28 10.58 -7.05
C ILE A 298 -21.74 11.03 -7.14
N LEU A 299 -22.60 10.18 -7.68
CA LEU A 299 -24.03 10.44 -7.81
C LEU A 299 -24.78 10.12 -6.50
N ASP A 300 -26.00 10.63 -6.37
CA ASP A 300 -26.85 10.43 -5.17
C ASP A 300 -27.11 8.95 -4.86
N ASN A 301 -27.19 8.10 -5.88
CA ASN A 301 -27.32 6.64 -5.73
C ASN A 301 -25.99 5.94 -5.38
N LYS A 302 -24.94 6.69 -5.05
CA LYS A 302 -23.57 6.20 -4.78
C LYS A 302 -22.92 5.47 -5.95
N SER A 303 -23.40 5.70 -7.17
CA SER A 303 -22.67 5.36 -8.39
C SER A 303 -21.58 6.40 -8.64
N VAL A 304 -20.55 6.01 -9.38
CA VAL A 304 -19.42 6.88 -9.74
C VAL A 304 -19.40 7.02 -11.25
N ILE A 305 -19.31 8.26 -11.73
CA ILE A 305 -19.01 8.57 -13.13
C ILE A 305 -17.57 9.02 -13.19
N ARG A 306 -16.78 8.47 -14.11
CA ARG A 306 -15.44 8.96 -14.45
C ARG A 306 -15.58 10.09 -15.47
N GLU A 307 -14.89 11.20 -15.21
CA GLU A 307 -14.76 12.36 -16.10
C GLU A 307 -13.42 12.38 -16.81
#